data_f641b0487c091f49061dc610828502e4
#
_entry.id   f641b0487c091f49061dc610828502e4
#
_cell.length_a   1.000
_cell.length_b   1.000
_cell.length_c   1.000
_cell.angle_alpha   90.00
_cell.angle_beta   90.00
_cell.angle_gamma   90.00
#
_symmetry.space_group_name_H-M   'P 1'
#
loop_
_entity.id
_entity.type
_entity.pdbx_description
1 polymer ?
#
loop_
_entity_poly.entity_id
_entity_poly.type
_entity_poly.pdbx_seq_one_letter_code
_entity_poly.pdbx_strand_id
1 'polypeptide(L)'
;MHTNTLKAHRLLAATALAFGLAGAATAESMPGKGIEIQPLKSSIAEETFQTELVMKALEALGYAVKPIKEVEYPTAHIAIANGDATFMADHWNPMHADFYKNAGGDTKLARKGVYSDNAAQGYLIDKKTADQYKITNIGQFKDPKIAKLFDADGDGKADLTGCTPGWGCEAVIEHQLTTFKLRDTVTHNQGSYSALIADTITRFKAGKPVFYYTWTPYWVSAQLKPGTDVVWLEVPFSSLPGEQGKLDTKLSNGKNYGFVVNKQQIVANKAFVDKNPAAGKLFEVMKLSINDINAQNNRMAQGENTAADITRHTEGWIKAHQKTFDQWLAQARAAAK
;
A
#
# COMPACT_ATOMS: atom_id res chain seq x y z
N MET A 1 -47.39 84.73 -42.88
CA MET A 1 -47.83 84.55 -42.09
C MET A 1 -47.94 83.17 -41.37
N HIS A 2 -47.00 82.35 -41.32
CA HIS A 2 -47.10 81.08 -40.63
C HIS A 2 -45.93 80.98 -39.66
N THR A 3 -46.24 80.94 -38.38
CA THR A 3 -45.32 80.71 -37.27
C THR A 3 -45.06 79.24 -37.08
N ASN A 4 -43.83 78.78 -37.22
CA ASN A 4 -43.41 77.43 -36.94
C ASN A 4 -42.77 77.42 -35.55
N THR A 5 -43.39 76.65 -34.62
CA THR A 5 -42.90 76.40 -33.29
C THR A 5 -42.03 75.11 -33.33
N LEU A 6 -40.74 75.20 -32.99
CA LEU A 6 -39.79 74.14 -32.79
C LEU A 6 -40.02 73.48 -31.39
N LYS A 7 -40.37 72.18 -31.37
CA LYS A 7 -40.36 71.39 -30.15
C LYS A 7 -38.97 70.79 -29.89
N ALA A 8 -38.34 71.19 -28.80
CA ALA A 8 -37.10 70.60 -28.31
C ALA A 8 -37.39 69.22 -27.64
N HIS A 9 -36.78 68.19 -28.18
CA HIS A 9 -36.78 66.84 -27.52
C HIS A 9 -35.55 66.72 -26.62
N ARG A 10 -35.78 66.55 -25.33
CA ARG A 10 -34.73 66.21 -24.38
C ARG A 10 -34.50 64.68 -24.48
N LEU A 11 -33.29 64.29 -24.94
CA LEU A 11 -32.80 62.91 -24.77
C LEU A 11 -32.24 62.79 -23.33
N LEU A 12 -32.88 61.91 -22.57
CA LEU A 12 -32.28 61.39 -21.33
C LEU A 12 -31.30 60.22 -21.69
N ALA A 13 -30.02 60.47 -21.52
CA ALA A 13 -29.01 59.41 -21.59
C ALA A 13 -28.99 58.67 -20.27
N ALA A 14 -29.50 57.42 -20.26
CA ALA A 14 -29.37 56.50 -19.13
C ALA A 14 -27.99 55.81 -19.22
N THR A 15 -27.04 56.24 -18.38
CA THR A 15 -25.74 55.61 -18.19
C THR A 15 -25.91 54.35 -17.33
N ALA A 16 -25.95 53.18 -17.95
CA ALA A 16 -25.91 51.90 -17.22
C ALA A 16 -24.49 51.64 -16.74
N LEU A 17 -24.24 51.83 -15.43
CA LEU A 17 -23.01 51.33 -14.79
C LEU A 17 -23.09 49.78 -14.72
N ALA A 18 -22.39 49.12 -15.63
CA ALA A 18 -22.10 47.69 -15.53
C ALA A 18 -21.04 47.50 -14.43
N PHE A 19 -21.45 47.11 -13.23
CA PHE A 19 -20.55 46.58 -12.22
C PHE A 19 -20.07 45.20 -12.71
N GLY A 20 -18.88 45.17 -13.34
CA GLY A 20 -18.15 43.96 -13.60
C GLY A 20 -17.72 43.36 -12.27
N LEU A 21 -18.40 42.31 -11.81
CA LEU A 21 -17.86 41.38 -10.81
C LEU A 21 -16.66 40.67 -11.45
N ALA A 22 -15.49 41.32 -11.37
CA ALA A 22 -14.24 40.61 -11.54
C ALA A 22 -14.13 39.61 -10.37
N GLY A 23 -14.54 38.39 -10.61
CA GLY A 23 -14.24 37.27 -9.70
C GLY A 23 -12.73 37.22 -9.56
N ALA A 24 -12.21 37.69 -8.43
CA ALA A 24 -10.82 37.47 -8.07
C ALA A 24 -10.63 35.95 -8.03
N ALA A 25 -10.01 35.37 -9.07
CA ALA A 25 -9.47 34.06 -9.02
C ALA A 25 -8.46 34.04 -7.85
N THR A 26 -8.88 33.59 -6.68
CA THR A 26 -7.96 33.39 -5.56
C THR A 26 -6.91 32.42 -6.03
N ALA A 27 -5.67 32.86 -6.20
CA ALA A 27 -4.56 32.00 -6.52
C ALA A 27 -4.58 30.82 -5.51
N GLU A 28 -4.55 29.61 -6.03
CA GLU A 28 -4.60 28.41 -5.20
C GLU A 28 -3.44 28.44 -4.21
N SER A 29 -3.75 28.23 -2.93
CA SER A 29 -2.73 28.21 -1.88
C SER A 29 -1.73 27.10 -2.12
N MET A 30 -0.43 27.42 -2.12
CA MET A 30 0.70 26.51 -2.27
C MET A 30 1.44 26.35 -0.91
N PRO A 31 0.84 25.62 0.05
CA PRO A 31 1.38 25.54 1.41
C PRO A 31 2.77 24.89 1.49
N GLY A 32 3.14 24.09 0.47
CA GLY A 32 4.43 23.42 0.39
C GLY A 32 5.54 24.20 -0.27
N LYS A 33 5.31 25.47 -0.69
CA LYS A 33 6.30 26.24 -1.44
C LYS A 33 7.63 26.38 -0.69
N GLY A 34 8.72 25.93 -1.32
CA GLY A 34 10.06 25.97 -0.75
C GLY A 34 10.41 24.85 0.23
N ILE A 35 9.52 23.88 0.40
CA ILE A 35 9.71 22.74 1.29
C ILE A 35 10.01 21.50 0.46
N GLU A 36 11.16 20.86 0.73
CA GLU A 36 11.56 19.61 0.09
C GLU A 36 11.00 18.40 0.82
N ILE A 37 10.66 17.35 0.06
CA ILE A 37 10.16 16.07 0.56
C ILE A 37 10.96 14.93 -0.04
N GLN A 38 11.43 14.00 0.80
CA GLN A 38 12.08 12.76 0.40
C GLN A 38 11.16 11.56 0.69
N PRO A 39 10.49 10.99 -0.32
CA PRO A 39 9.71 9.76 -0.18
C PRO A 39 10.61 8.53 -0.13
N LEU A 40 10.16 7.51 0.61
CA LEU A 40 10.73 6.16 0.60
C LEU A 40 9.66 5.14 0.20
N LYS A 41 10.10 4.00 -0.36
CA LYS A 41 9.34 2.76 -0.52
C LYS A 41 10.22 1.55 -0.25
N SER A 42 9.64 0.37 -0.10
CA SER A 42 10.40 -0.90 -0.03
C SER A 42 10.82 -1.37 -1.43
N SER A 43 11.45 -2.54 -1.49
CA SER A 43 11.78 -3.22 -2.76
C SER A 43 10.57 -3.76 -3.53
N ILE A 44 9.35 -3.65 -2.98
CA ILE A 44 8.11 -4.03 -3.69
C ILE A 44 7.83 -3.01 -4.79
N ALA A 45 7.93 -3.45 -6.05
CA ALA A 45 7.76 -2.56 -7.20
C ALA A 45 6.35 -1.93 -7.25
N GLU A 46 5.33 -2.67 -6.81
CA GLU A 46 3.93 -2.27 -6.80
C GLU A 46 3.64 -1.10 -5.85
N GLU A 47 4.47 -0.88 -4.83
CA GLU A 47 4.37 0.30 -3.94
C GLU A 47 4.71 1.62 -4.65
N THR A 48 5.36 1.56 -5.81
CA THR A 48 5.71 2.76 -6.59
C THR A 48 4.47 3.57 -6.97
N PHE A 49 3.42 2.93 -7.48
CA PHE A 49 2.16 3.61 -7.83
C PHE A 49 1.52 4.30 -6.61
N GLN A 50 1.47 3.59 -5.48
CA GLN A 50 0.89 4.11 -4.25
C GLN A 50 1.68 5.33 -3.75
N THR A 51 3.01 5.26 -3.78
CA THR A 51 3.91 6.35 -3.40
C THR A 51 3.81 7.53 -4.37
N GLU A 52 3.80 7.29 -5.68
CA GLU A 52 3.68 8.36 -6.70
C GLU A 52 2.35 9.12 -6.58
N LEU A 53 1.26 8.46 -6.23
CA LEU A 53 -0.02 9.12 -6.04
C LEU A 53 0.06 10.16 -4.88
N VAL A 54 0.75 9.81 -3.79
CA VAL A 54 1.01 10.74 -2.68
C VAL A 54 1.93 11.87 -3.13
N MET A 55 2.98 11.56 -3.91
CA MET A 55 3.91 12.56 -4.45
C MET A 55 3.18 13.59 -5.32
N LYS A 56 2.35 13.13 -6.27
CA LYS A 56 1.56 14.03 -7.15
C LYS A 56 0.64 14.96 -6.36
N ALA A 57 0.03 14.47 -5.29
CA ALA A 57 -0.79 15.29 -4.42
C ALA A 57 0.04 16.34 -3.65
N LEU A 58 1.24 15.97 -3.18
CA LEU A 58 2.18 16.91 -2.54
C LEU A 58 2.71 17.96 -3.54
N GLU A 59 3.07 17.56 -4.76
CA GLU A 59 3.46 18.47 -5.85
C GLU A 59 2.36 19.48 -6.14
N ALA A 60 1.09 19.06 -6.20
CA ALA A 60 -0.07 19.93 -6.39
C ALA A 60 -0.31 20.91 -5.23
N LEU A 61 0.26 20.65 -4.04
CA LEU A 61 0.29 21.55 -2.89
C LEU A 61 1.55 22.45 -2.87
N GLY A 62 2.45 22.33 -3.86
CA GLY A 62 3.64 23.14 -4.01
C GLY A 62 4.90 22.62 -3.34
N TYR A 63 4.90 21.39 -2.80
CA TYR A 63 6.11 20.75 -2.25
C TYR A 63 7.08 20.37 -3.38
N ALA A 64 8.39 20.52 -3.13
CA ALA A 64 9.45 20.03 -4.00
C ALA A 64 9.73 18.55 -3.66
N VAL A 65 9.11 17.61 -4.40
CA VAL A 65 9.23 16.19 -4.12
C VAL A 65 10.42 15.60 -4.84
N LYS A 66 11.34 14.98 -4.09
CA LYS A 66 12.51 14.28 -4.62
C LYS A 66 12.14 12.92 -5.20
N PRO A 67 12.98 12.34 -6.05
CA PRO A 67 12.79 10.96 -6.52
C PRO A 67 12.67 9.98 -5.34
N ILE A 68 11.84 8.95 -5.51
CA ILE A 68 11.67 7.89 -4.52
C ILE A 68 13.01 7.20 -4.28
N LYS A 69 13.35 6.94 -3.01
CA LYS A 69 14.44 6.05 -2.65
C LYS A 69 13.89 4.72 -2.17
N GLU A 70 14.52 3.64 -2.62
CA GLU A 70 14.18 2.29 -2.18
C GLU A 70 14.99 1.93 -0.95
N VAL A 71 14.29 1.59 0.13
CA VAL A 71 14.88 1.28 1.45
C VAL A 71 13.95 0.32 2.19
N GLU A 72 14.47 -0.81 2.67
CA GLU A 72 13.66 -1.79 3.39
C GLU A 72 13.07 -1.23 4.69
N TYR A 73 11.92 -1.76 5.08
CA TYR A 73 11.05 -1.21 6.12
C TYR A 73 11.72 -0.85 7.45
N PRO A 74 12.59 -1.69 8.06
CA PRO A 74 13.23 -1.31 9.31
C PRO A 74 14.09 -0.05 9.19
N THR A 75 14.90 0.02 8.13
CA THR A 75 15.79 1.16 7.85
C THR A 75 14.97 2.39 7.43
N ALA A 76 13.89 2.21 6.65
CA ALA A 76 13.00 3.29 6.26
C ALA A 76 12.36 3.98 7.48
N HIS A 77 11.87 3.20 8.46
CA HIS A 77 11.31 3.77 9.70
C HIS A 77 12.36 4.59 10.48
N ILE A 78 13.58 4.10 10.57
CA ILE A 78 14.69 4.82 11.24
C ILE A 78 15.04 6.11 10.49
N ALA A 79 15.16 6.05 9.14
CA ALA A 79 15.48 7.22 8.32
C ALA A 79 14.40 8.31 8.45
N ILE A 80 13.13 7.91 8.42
CA ILE A 80 12.00 8.84 8.62
C ILE A 80 12.03 9.42 10.03
N ALA A 81 12.26 8.60 11.06
CA ALA A 81 12.31 9.05 12.46
C ALA A 81 13.43 10.08 12.71
N ASN A 82 14.57 9.94 12.03
CA ASN A 82 15.71 10.86 12.13
C ASN A 82 15.56 12.13 11.27
N GLY A 83 14.61 12.15 10.33
CA GLY A 83 14.42 13.27 9.39
C GLY A 83 15.27 13.17 8.11
N ASP A 84 15.98 12.06 7.89
CA ASP A 84 16.74 11.78 6.66
C ASP A 84 15.79 11.53 5.46
N ALA A 85 14.55 11.16 5.76
CA ALA A 85 13.45 11.03 4.81
C ALA A 85 12.16 11.57 5.43
N THR A 86 11.16 11.84 4.57
CA THR A 86 9.94 12.51 5.02
C THR A 86 8.81 11.54 5.30
N PHE A 87 8.54 10.60 4.39
CA PHE A 87 7.43 9.65 4.54
C PHE A 87 7.64 8.37 3.72
N MET A 88 6.83 7.37 4.05
CA MET A 88 6.58 6.15 3.30
C MET A 88 5.07 5.89 3.28
N ALA A 89 4.50 5.54 2.11
CA ALA A 89 3.05 5.35 1.95
C ALA A 89 2.56 4.01 2.51
N ASP A 90 3.43 3.02 2.59
CA ASP A 90 3.08 1.61 2.75
C ASP A 90 3.53 1.05 4.11
N HIS A 91 3.15 1.74 5.21
CA HIS A 91 3.30 1.21 6.55
C HIS A 91 2.16 0.23 6.85
N TRP A 92 2.46 -1.06 6.91
CA TRP A 92 1.51 -2.13 7.19
C TRP A 92 1.27 -2.27 8.70
N ASN A 93 0.10 -1.84 9.17
CA ASN A 93 -0.26 -1.88 10.59
C ASN A 93 -1.29 -3.00 10.83
N PRO A 94 -1.04 -3.96 11.75
CA PRO A 94 -0.01 -3.96 12.79
C PRO A 94 1.32 -4.66 12.42
N MET A 95 1.53 -5.18 11.21
CA MET A 95 2.73 -5.96 10.87
C MET A 95 4.04 -5.20 11.13
N HIS A 96 4.07 -3.89 10.91
CA HIS A 96 5.25 -3.04 11.14
C HIS A 96 5.27 -2.40 12.55
N ALA A 97 4.49 -2.91 13.51
CA ALA A 97 4.42 -2.33 14.85
C ALA A 97 5.80 -2.27 15.56
N ASP A 98 6.60 -3.34 15.42
CA ASP A 98 7.96 -3.39 16.00
C ASP A 98 8.89 -2.39 15.30
N PHE A 99 8.85 -2.26 13.97
CA PHE A 99 9.67 -1.27 13.25
C PHE A 99 9.32 0.16 13.68
N TYR A 100 8.03 0.44 13.80
CA TYR A 100 7.53 1.74 14.25
C TYR A 100 8.00 2.06 15.68
N LYS A 101 7.83 1.12 16.61
CA LYS A 101 8.22 1.27 18.01
C LYS A 101 9.73 1.45 18.15
N ASN A 102 10.52 0.61 17.49
CA ASN A 102 11.98 0.62 17.58
C ASN A 102 12.59 1.90 16.98
N ALA A 103 11.93 2.52 16.02
CA ALA A 103 12.31 3.82 15.46
C ALA A 103 11.91 5.02 16.33
N GLY A 104 11.27 4.81 17.48
CA GLY A 104 10.87 5.86 18.43
C GLY A 104 9.37 6.12 18.51
N GLY A 105 8.54 5.38 17.76
CA GLY A 105 7.09 5.41 17.86
C GLY A 105 6.51 6.81 17.66
N ASP A 106 5.42 7.09 18.37
CA ASP A 106 4.69 8.37 18.30
C ASP A 106 5.51 9.61 18.75
N THR A 107 6.70 9.43 19.33
CA THR A 107 7.59 10.54 19.69
C THR A 107 8.35 11.10 18.48
N LYS A 108 8.65 10.26 17.49
CA LYS A 108 9.44 10.61 16.29
C LYS A 108 8.67 10.43 14.98
N LEU A 109 7.68 9.57 14.97
CA LEU A 109 6.91 9.21 13.80
C LEU A 109 5.43 9.58 13.97
N ALA A 110 4.75 9.80 12.86
CA ALA A 110 3.29 9.97 12.79
C ALA A 110 2.72 8.98 11.78
N ARG A 111 1.82 8.10 12.23
CA ARG A 111 1.00 7.26 11.34
C ARG A 111 -0.28 8.01 11.01
N LYS A 112 -0.54 8.22 9.73
CA LYS A 112 -1.67 9.03 9.27
C LYS A 112 -2.64 8.23 8.42
N GLY A 113 -3.92 8.46 8.67
CA GLY A 113 -5.03 7.94 7.88
C GLY A 113 -5.15 6.40 7.88
N VAL A 114 -5.97 5.93 6.96
CA VAL A 114 -6.03 4.53 6.50
C VAL A 114 -5.96 4.60 4.99
N TYR A 115 -4.76 4.54 4.45
CA TYR A 115 -4.51 4.68 3.02
C TYR A 115 -5.15 3.53 2.22
N SER A 116 -4.98 2.29 2.70
CA SER A 116 -5.72 1.12 2.24
C SER A 116 -6.03 0.18 3.41
N ASP A 117 -7.09 -0.61 3.31
CA ASP A 117 -7.51 -1.53 4.37
C ASP A 117 -7.83 -2.94 3.82
N ASN A 118 -8.13 -3.88 4.73
CA ASN A 118 -8.49 -5.26 4.41
C ASN A 118 -7.39 -6.07 3.69
N ALA A 119 -6.13 -5.77 3.94
CA ALA A 119 -5.00 -6.51 3.40
C ALA A 119 -4.82 -7.84 4.15
N ALA A 120 -5.24 -8.93 3.52
CA ALA A 120 -5.10 -10.29 4.04
C ALA A 120 -3.75 -10.90 3.66
N GLN A 121 -3.25 -11.85 4.48
CA GLN A 121 -1.99 -12.54 4.28
C GLN A 121 -2.10 -13.97 4.77
N GLY A 122 -1.23 -14.85 4.28
CA GLY A 122 -1.17 -16.23 4.77
C GLY A 122 -0.44 -17.18 3.86
N TYR A 123 -0.55 -18.46 4.20
CA TYR A 123 0.06 -19.57 3.49
C TYR A 123 -0.93 -20.19 2.52
N LEU A 124 -0.45 -20.56 1.34
CA LEU A 124 -1.26 -21.23 0.33
C LEU A 124 -0.51 -22.44 -0.24
N ILE A 125 -1.29 -23.44 -0.68
CA ILE A 125 -0.80 -24.57 -1.46
C ILE A 125 -1.67 -24.77 -2.70
N ASP A 126 -1.18 -25.50 -3.69
CA ASP A 126 -2.01 -25.86 -4.83
C ASP A 126 -3.22 -26.72 -4.40
N LYS A 127 -4.36 -26.40 -5.01
CA LYS A 127 -5.65 -27.03 -4.66
C LYS A 127 -5.66 -28.52 -4.96
N LYS A 128 -4.97 -28.96 -6.00
CA LYS A 128 -4.91 -30.38 -6.40
C LYS A 128 -4.31 -31.23 -5.27
N THR A 129 -3.15 -30.80 -4.75
CA THR A 129 -2.48 -31.52 -3.64
C THR A 129 -3.29 -31.38 -2.35
N ALA A 130 -3.85 -30.19 -2.07
CA ALA A 130 -4.71 -29.98 -0.90
C ALA A 130 -5.90 -30.95 -0.88
N ASP A 131 -6.62 -31.07 -1.99
CA ASP A 131 -7.80 -31.93 -2.10
C ASP A 131 -7.42 -33.42 -2.00
N GLN A 132 -6.36 -33.82 -2.68
CA GLN A 132 -5.89 -35.22 -2.72
C GLN A 132 -5.47 -35.73 -1.35
N TYR A 133 -4.75 -34.90 -0.58
CA TYR A 133 -4.21 -35.30 0.74
C TYR A 133 -4.97 -34.65 1.90
N LYS A 134 -6.07 -33.94 1.64
CA LYS A 134 -6.92 -33.25 2.63
C LYS A 134 -6.12 -32.31 3.53
N ILE A 135 -5.23 -31.52 2.92
CA ILE A 135 -4.41 -30.58 3.62
C ILE A 135 -5.18 -29.25 3.74
N THR A 136 -5.44 -28.83 4.97
CA THR A 136 -6.20 -27.61 5.28
C THR A 136 -5.49 -26.70 6.28
N ASN A 137 -4.44 -27.22 6.93
CA ASN A 137 -3.75 -26.54 8.03
C ASN A 137 -2.24 -26.75 7.94
N ILE A 138 -1.47 -25.68 8.15
CA ILE A 138 -0.01 -25.72 8.11
C ILE A 138 0.57 -26.72 9.14
N GLY A 139 -0.13 -26.96 10.26
CA GLY A 139 0.28 -27.92 11.26
C GLY A 139 0.40 -29.37 10.76
N GLN A 140 -0.23 -29.70 9.62
CA GLN A 140 -0.14 -31.04 9.00
C GLN A 140 1.24 -31.29 8.39
N PHE A 141 2.02 -30.24 8.11
CA PHE A 141 3.39 -30.36 7.63
C PHE A 141 4.37 -30.95 8.67
N LYS A 142 3.93 -31.19 9.91
CA LYS A 142 4.68 -32.01 10.87
C LYS A 142 4.87 -33.46 10.40
N ASP A 143 3.95 -33.94 9.58
CA ASP A 143 4.10 -35.27 8.97
C ASP A 143 5.12 -35.18 7.82
N PRO A 144 6.27 -35.89 7.92
CA PRO A 144 7.27 -35.89 6.86
C PRO A 144 6.73 -36.36 5.50
N LYS A 145 5.67 -37.18 5.49
CA LYS A 145 5.03 -37.63 4.23
C LYS A 145 4.32 -36.47 3.53
N ILE A 146 3.69 -35.56 4.29
CA ILE A 146 3.06 -34.36 3.77
C ILE A 146 4.15 -33.36 3.32
N ALA A 147 5.15 -33.13 4.16
CA ALA A 147 6.27 -32.22 3.85
C ALA A 147 6.96 -32.60 2.54
N LYS A 148 7.25 -33.87 2.36
CA LYS A 148 7.92 -34.40 1.15
C LYS A 148 7.16 -34.15 -0.16
N LEU A 149 5.85 -33.92 -0.12
CA LEU A 149 5.10 -33.57 -1.34
C LEU A 149 5.52 -32.23 -1.91
N PHE A 150 6.01 -31.33 -1.06
CA PHE A 150 6.41 -29.97 -1.38
C PHE A 150 7.94 -29.77 -1.34
N ASP A 151 8.68 -30.85 -1.25
CA ASP A 151 10.15 -30.87 -1.32
C ASP A 151 10.59 -30.66 -2.77
N ALA A 152 11.15 -29.53 -3.06
CA ALA A 152 11.54 -29.13 -4.40
C ALA A 152 13.02 -29.37 -4.71
N ASP A 153 13.87 -29.34 -3.68
CA ASP A 153 15.32 -29.46 -3.79
C ASP A 153 15.85 -30.83 -3.34
N GLY A 154 15.01 -31.68 -2.70
CA GLY A 154 15.34 -33.04 -2.32
C GLY A 154 15.97 -33.16 -0.93
N ASP A 155 15.87 -32.15 -0.08
CA ASP A 155 16.40 -32.16 1.29
C ASP A 155 15.48 -32.90 2.30
N GLY A 156 14.29 -33.30 1.87
CA GLY A 156 13.28 -34.00 2.65
C GLY A 156 12.32 -33.10 3.39
N LYS A 157 12.41 -31.78 3.25
CA LYS A 157 11.52 -30.80 3.85
C LYS A 157 10.62 -30.14 2.80
N ALA A 158 9.54 -29.55 3.24
CA ALA A 158 8.69 -28.73 2.40
C ALA A 158 9.32 -27.35 2.16
N ASP A 159 9.38 -26.93 0.92
CA ASP A 159 9.89 -25.62 0.50
C ASP A 159 8.81 -24.56 0.57
N LEU A 160 8.79 -23.80 1.66
CA LEU A 160 7.93 -22.63 1.80
C LEU A 160 8.58 -21.43 1.07
N THR A 161 8.06 -21.04 -0.08
CA THR A 161 8.37 -19.73 -0.67
C THR A 161 7.86 -18.64 0.27
N GLY A 162 8.78 -17.93 0.91
CA GLY A 162 8.47 -16.97 1.97
C GLY A 162 8.83 -15.54 1.64
N CYS A 163 9.26 -14.81 2.64
CA CYS A 163 9.46 -13.37 2.55
C CYS A 163 10.89 -12.96 2.26
N THR A 164 11.06 -11.76 1.71
CA THR A 164 12.35 -11.09 1.67
C THR A 164 12.86 -10.83 3.10
N PRO A 165 14.13 -11.09 3.41
CA PRO A 165 14.73 -10.77 4.70
C PRO A 165 14.53 -9.30 5.08
N GLY A 166 14.11 -9.06 6.31
CA GLY A 166 13.81 -7.72 6.83
C GLY A 166 12.36 -7.27 6.65
N TRP A 167 11.52 -8.04 5.96
CA TRP A 167 10.08 -7.76 5.93
C TRP A 167 9.38 -8.24 7.20
N GLY A 168 8.24 -7.61 7.55
CA GLY A 168 7.48 -8.00 8.74
C GLY A 168 6.95 -9.44 8.69
N CYS A 169 6.62 -9.95 7.51
CA CYS A 169 6.18 -11.32 7.32
C CYS A 169 7.28 -12.37 7.59
N GLU A 170 8.54 -12.04 7.35
CA GLU A 170 9.66 -12.91 7.72
C GLU A 170 9.62 -13.23 9.22
N ALA A 171 9.54 -12.21 10.06
CA ALA A 171 9.49 -12.39 11.52
C ALA A 171 8.29 -13.25 11.96
N VAL A 172 7.12 -13.07 11.30
CA VAL A 172 5.92 -13.87 11.60
C VAL A 172 6.12 -15.34 11.18
N ILE A 173 6.61 -15.59 9.97
CA ILE A 173 6.85 -16.94 9.46
C ILE A 173 7.85 -17.68 10.34
N GLU A 174 8.99 -17.04 10.64
CA GLU A 174 10.04 -17.60 11.48
C GLU A 174 9.52 -17.94 12.89
N HIS A 175 8.73 -17.06 13.50
CA HIS A 175 8.09 -17.30 14.77
C HIS A 175 7.12 -18.49 14.71
N GLN A 176 6.27 -18.55 13.68
CA GLN A 176 5.26 -19.58 13.51
C GLN A 176 5.88 -20.97 13.22
N LEU A 177 6.91 -21.05 12.38
CA LEU A 177 7.62 -22.31 12.15
C LEU A 177 8.21 -22.87 13.45
N THR A 178 8.73 -22.03 14.32
CA THR A 178 9.21 -22.43 15.64
C THR A 178 8.07 -22.85 16.56
N THR A 179 7.06 -22.01 16.71
CA THR A 179 5.95 -22.22 17.65
C THR A 179 5.10 -23.42 17.25
N PHE A 180 4.87 -23.64 15.97
CA PHE A 180 4.12 -24.78 15.46
C PHE A 180 4.99 -26.02 15.31
N LYS A 181 6.28 -25.98 15.69
CA LYS A 181 7.23 -27.12 15.59
C LYS A 181 7.32 -27.69 14.17
N LEU A 182 7.58 -26.82 13.20
CA LEU A 182 7.69 -27.15 11.78
C LEU A 182 9.14 -27.08 11.25
N ARG A 183 10.11 -26.66 12.06
CA ARG A 183 11.53 -26.47 11.64
C ARG A 183 12.20 -27.73 11.11
N ASP A 184 11.77 -28.89 11.57
CA ASP A 184 12.34 -30.17 11.12
C ASP A 184 11.82 -30.62 9.75
N THR A 185 10.68 -30.05 9.32
CA THR A 185 9.95 -30.51 8.14
C THR A 185 9.63 -29.42 7.12
N VAL A 186 9.93 -28.14 7.44
CA VAL A 186 9.68 -27.01 6.55
C VAL A 186 10.92 -26.12 6.50
N THR A 187 11.38 -25.83 5.29
CA THR A 187 12.41 -24.80 4.98
C THR A 187 11.71 -23.51 4.56
N HIS A 188 12.06 -22.39 5.19
CA HIS A 188 11.61 -21.07 4.77
C HIS A 188 12.59 -20.52 3.73
N ASN A 189 12.23 -20.61 2.47
CA ASN A 189 13.02 -20.07 1.37
C ASN A 189 12.86 -18.55 1.32
N GLN A 190 13.94 -17.85 1.63
CA GLN A 190 14.01 -16.40 1.72
C GLN A 190 14.86 -15.83 0.57
N GLY A 191 14.53 -14.62 0.13
CA GLY A 191 15.27 -13.95 -0.95
C GLY A 191 14.42 -12.85 -1.58
N SER A 192 14.74 -12.50 -2.82
CA SER A 192 13.87 -11.59 -3.60
C SER A 192 12.51 -12.25 -3.81
N TYR A 193 11.48 -11.73 -3.16
CA TYR A 193 10.12 -12.31 -3.24
C TYR A 193 9.63 -12.40 -4.68
N SER A 194 9.89 -11.40 -5.52
CA SER A 194 9.47 -11.39 -6.92
C SER A 194 10.09 -12.55 -7.73
N ALA A 195 11.35 -12.89 -7.46
CA ALA A 195 12.02 -14.02 -8.10
C ALA A 195 11.46 -15.36 -7.59
N LEU A 196 11.32 -15.50 -6.27
CA LEU A 196 10.81 -16.72 -5.64
C LEU A 196 9.36 -17.03 -6.07
N ILE A 197 8.50 -16.03 -6.15
CA ILE A 197 7.10 -16.25 -6.53
C ILE A 197 6.96 -16.52 -8.04
N ALA A 198 7.84 -15.99 -8.88
CA ALA A 198 7.88 -16.32 -10.31
C ALA A 198 8.25 -17.80 -10.52
N ASP A 199 9.20 -18.33 -9.73
CA ASP A 199 9.53 -19.77 -9.75
C ASP A 199 8.33 -20.61 -9.25
N THR A 200 7.68 -20.20 -8.15
CA THR A 200 6.47 -20.85 -7.63
C THR A 200 5.37 -20.96 -8.69
N ILE A 201 5.11 -19.88 -9.44
CA ILE A 201 4.13 -19.87 -10.54
C ILE A 201 4.56 -20.82 -11.67
N THR A 202 5.84 -20.84 -12.00
CA THR A 202 6.39 -21.74 -13.02
C THR A 202 6.24 -23.20 -12.63
N ARG A 203 6.52 -23.55 -11.38
CA ARG A 203 6.30 -24.89 -10.82
C ARG A 203 4.83 -25.28 -10.86
N PHE A 204 3.94 -24.38 -10.44
CA PHE A 204 2.49 -24.60 -10.51
C PHE A 204 2.03 -24.90 -11.94
N LYS A 205 2.45 -24.09 -12.93
CA LYS A 205 2.13 -24.29 -14.35
C LYS A 205 2.68 -25.62 -14.89
N ALA A 206 3.77 -26.13 -14.32
CA ALA A 206 4.30 -27.46 -14.61
C ALA A 206 3.56 -28.60 -13.88
N GLY A 207 2.47 -28.30 -13.16
CA GLY A 207 1.66 -29.28 -12.42
C GLY A 207 2.31 -29.83 -11.16
N LYS A 208 3.36 -29.19 -10.66
CA LYS A 208 4.08 -29.57 -9.44
C LYS A 208 3.43 -28.92 -8.22
N PRO A 209 3.47 -29.58 -7.04
CA PRO A 209 3.03 -28.98 -5.79
C PRO A 209 3.79 -27.70 -5.48
N VAL A 210 3.08 -26.72 -4.88
CA VAL A 210 3.65 -25.44 -4.44
C VAL A 210 3.16 -25.09 -3.04
N PHE A 211 4.04 -24.53 -2.23
CA PHE A 211 3.76 -24.03 -0.90
C PHE A 211 4.39 -22.66 -0.74
N TYR A 212 3.55 -21.62 -0.51
CA TYR A 212 4.03 -20.26 -0.52
C TYR A 212 3.24 -19.34 0.41
N TYR A 213 3.87 -18.25 0.80
CA TYR A 213 3.25 -17.10 1.45
C TYR A 213 2.89 -16.05 0.41
N THR A 214 1.76 -15.36 0.58
CA THR A 214 1.41 -14.16 -0.18
C THR A 214 0.43 -13.28 0.59
N TRP A 215 0.11 -12.13 0.01
CA TRP A 215 -0.84 -11.16 0.56
C TRP A 215 -1.79 -10.62 -0.51
N THR A 216 -2.82 -9.90 -0.06
CA THR A 216 -3.71 -9.11 -0.91
C THR A 216 -3.74 -7.67 -0.39
N PRO A 217 -3.78 -6.65 -1.25
CA PRO A 217 -3.80 -6.70 -2.72
C PRO A 217 -2.40 -7.01 -3.30
N TYR A 218 -2.32 -8.02 -4.17
CA TYR A 218 -1.11 -8.35 -4.92
C TYR A 218 -1.47 -9.16 -6.18
N TRP A 219 -0.70 -9.01 -7.25
CA TRP A 219 -0.97 -9.63 -8.55
C TRP A 219 -0.93 -11.16 -8.56
N VAL A 220 -0.26 -11.78 -7.60
CA VAL A 220 -0.13 -13.25 -7.50
C VAL A 220 -1.50 -13.93 -7.47
N SER A 221 -2.49 -13.33 -6.79
CA SER A 221 -3.85 -13.87 -6.73
C SER A 221 -4.60 -13.87 -8.07
N ALA A 222 -4.12 -13.10 -9.05
CA ALA A 222 -4.66 -13.15 -10.42
C ALA A 222 -4.06 -14.31 -11.23
N GLN A 223 -2.82 -14.75 -10.91
CA GLN A 223 -2.13 -15.87 -11.55
C GLN A 223 -2.41 -17.21 -10.86
N LEU A 224 -2.50 -17.21 -9.54
CA LEU A 224 -2.82 -18.36 -8.68
C LEU A 224 -4.11 -18.03 -7.93
N LYS A 225 -5.25 -18.36 -8.51
CA LYS A 225 -6.57 -17.93 -8.02
C LYS A 225 -6.99 -18.72 -6.77
N PRO A 226 -7.12 -18.08 -5.60
CA PRO A 226 -7.62 -18.76 -4.42
C PRO A 226 -9.00 -19.37 -4.63
N GLY A 227 -9.18 -20.60 -4.16
CA GLY A 227 -10.40 -21.39 -4.33
C GLY A 227 -10.49 -22.17 -5.65
N THR A 228 -9.75 -21.76 -6.70
CA THR A 228 -9.69 -22.45 -8.00
C THR A 228 -8.37 -23.19 -8.19
N ASP A 229 -7.26 -22.48 -8.09
CA ASP A 229 -5.92 -23.00 -8.35
C ASP A 229 -5.21 -23.37 -7.05
N VAL A 230 -5.44 -22.59 -6.01
CA VAL A 230 -4.78 -22.71 -4.70
C VAL A 230 -5.78 -22.53 -3.56
N VAL A 231 -5.39 -22.95 -2.36
CA VAL A 231 -6.19 -22.82 -1.14
C VAL A 231 -5.37 -22.20 -0.01
N TRP A 232 -6.02 -21.36 0.79
CA TRP A 232 -5.47 -20.83 2.03
C TRP A 232 -5.39 -21.94 3.08
N LEU A 233 -4.24 -22.02 3.74
CA LEU A 233 -4.05 -22.90 4.89
C LEU A 233 -4.37 -22.17 6.18
N GLU A 234 -5.13 -22.85 7.05
CA GLU A 234 -5.31 -22.39 8.42
C GLU A 234 -4.05 -22.67 9.25
N VAL A 235 -3.90 -21.98 10.37
CA VAL A 235 -2.87 -22.27 11.38
C VAL A 235 -3.49 -22.97 12.59
N PRO A 236 -2.70 -23.70 13.40
CA PRO A 236 -3.23 -24.40 14.58
C PRO A 236 -3.86 -23.47 15.63
N PHE A 237 -3.28 -22.30 15.80
CA PHE A 237 -3.73 -21.24 16.73
C PHE A 237 -3.04 -19.92 16.40
N SER A 238 -3.58 -18.80 16.89
CA SER A 238 -2.97 -17.47 16.72
C SER A 238 -1.63 -17.42 17.46
N SER A 239 -0.56 -17.07 16.74
CA SER A 239 0.77 -16.88 17.31
C SER A 239 1.57 -15.91 16.47
N LEU A 240 1.90 -14.77 17.05
CA LEU A 240 2.61 -13.67 16.41
C LEU A 240 3.78 -13.21 17.28
N PRO A 241 4.87 -12.68 16.69
CA PRO A 241 6.00 -12.15 17.45
C PRO A 241 5.76 -10.73 17.96
N GLY A 242 6.62 -10.27 18.86
CA GLY A 242 6.81 -8.88 19.25
C GLY A 242 5.55 -8.16 19.71
N GLU A 243 5.34 -6.96 19.25
CA GLU A 243 4.17 -6.11 19.58
C GLU A 243 2.86 -6.71 19.14
N GLN A 244 2.85 -7.60 18.15
CA GLN A 244 1.67 -8.30 17.68
C GLN A 244 1.28 -9.50 18.53
N GLY A 245 2.11 -9.94 19.47
CA GLY A 245 1.99 -11.20 20.22
C GLY A 245 0.66 -11.40 20.98
N LYS A 246 -0.08 -10.32 21.24
CA LYS A 246 -1.39 -10.36 21.91
C LYS A 246 -2.59 -10.32 20.95
N LEU A 247 -2.34 -10.22 19.65
CA LEU A 247 -3.41 -10.12 18.66
C LEU A 247 -3.91 -11.50 18.26
N ASP A 248 -5.22 -11.59 18.06
CA ASP A 248 -5.85 -12.79 17.49
C ASP A 248 -5.88 -12.67 15.95
N THR A 249 -5.45 -13.73 15.27
CA THR A 249 -5.46 -13.81 13.80
C THR A 249 -6.72 -14.45 13.25
N LYS A 250 -7.66 -14.86 14.14
CA LYS A 250 -8.92 -15.45 13.73
C LYS A 250 -9.85 -14.44 13.10
N LEU A 251 -10.34 -14.75 11.91
CA LEU A 251 -11.28 -13.90 11.17
C LEU A 251 -12.71 -14.06 11.72
N SER A 252 -13.60 -13.10 11.42
CA SER A 252 -15.01 -13.13 11.82
C SER A 252 -15.79 -14.37 11.33
N ASN A 253 -15.35 -14.97 10.23
CA ASN A 253 -15.91 -16.22 9.69
C ASN A 253 -15.39 -17.49 10.39
N GLY A 254 -14.58 -17.35 11.44
CA GLY A 254 -14.00 -18.44 12.20
C GLY A 254 -12.70 -19.02 11.64
N LYS A 255 -12.26 -18.62 10.44
CA LYS A 255 -11.00 -19.06 9.82
C LYS A 255 -9.82 -18.34 10.44
N ASN A 256 -8.68 -19.04 10.52
CA ASN A 256 -7.44 -18.49 11.04
C ASN A 256 -6.28 -18.77 10.07
N TYR A 257 -5.83 -17.75 9.36
CA TYR A 257 -4.74 -17.86 8.38
C TYR A 257 -3.38 -17.41 8.94
N GLY A 258 -3.29 -17.18 10.25
CA GLY A 258 -2.02 -16.93 10.95
C GLY A 258 -1.53 -15.50 10.91
N PHE A 259 -2.20 -14.59 10.23
CA PHE A 259 -1.82 -13.19 10.10
C PHE A 259 -3.00 -12.28 10.42
N VAL A 260 -2.73 -11.14 11.05
CA VAL A 260 -3.75 -10.12 11.23
C VAL A 260 -4.03 -9.43 9.90
N VAL A 261 -5.28 -9.06 9.65
CA VAL A 261 -5.63 -8.20 8.52
C VAL A 261 -5.00 -6.82 8.72
N ASN A 262 -4.21 -6.37 7.78
CA ASN A 262 -3.49 -5.12 7.86
C ASN A 262 -4.26 -3.94 7.26
N LYS A 263 -3.92 -2.75 7.77
CA LYS A 263 -4.17 -1.46 7.12
C LYS A 263 -2.85 -0.92 6.62
N GLN A 264 -2.84 -0.33 5.44
CA GLN A 264 -1.74 0.52 5.03
C GLN A 264 -1.98 1.94 5.53
N GLN A 265 -0.98 2.54 6.14
CA GLN A 265 -1.01 3.92 6.63
C GLN A 265 0.21 4.66 6.09
N ILE A 266 0.10 5.96 5.91
CA ILE A 266 1.25 6.79 5.59
C ILE A 266 1.99 7.07 6.90
N VAL A 267 3.23 6.60 7.01
CA VAL A 267 4.13 6.94 8.11
C VAL A 267 5.04 8.08 7.70
N ALA A 268 5.15 9.11 8.54
CA ALA A 268 5.94 10.29 8.24
C ALA A 268 6.73 10.77 9.47
N ASN A 269 7.76 11.59 9.22
CA ASN A 269 8.48 12.28 10.29
C ASN A 269 7.54 13.18 11.08
N LYS A 270 7.48 13.00 12.39
CA LYS A 270 6.55 13.75 13.24
C LYS A 270 6.82 15.24 13.22
N ALA A 271 8.08 15.65 13.33
CA ALA A 271 8.43 17.09 13.33
C ALA A 271 8.11 17.77 11.99
N PHE A 272 8.21 17.02 10.88
CA PHE A 272 7.76 17.51 9.58
C PHE A 272 6.24 17.71 9.55
N VAL A 273 5.46 16.71 9.97
CA VAL A 273 4.00 16.79 9.97
C VAL A 273 3.49 17.91 10.87
N ASP A 274 4.09 18.07 12.07
CA ASP A 274 3.72 19.14 13.02
C ASP A 274 3.96 20.56 12.45
N LYS A 275 5.01 20.72 11.62
CA LYS A 275 5.33 21.99 10.94
C LYS A 275 4.56 22.19 9.61
N ASN A 276 4.00 21.13 9.06
CA ASN A 276 3.35 21.11 7.75
C ASN A 276 1.93 20.52 7.84
N PRO A 277 0.98 21.25 8.43
CA PRO A 277 -0.37 20.74 8.67
C PRO A 277 -1.09 20.36 7.37
N ALA A 278 -0.79 21.01 6.24
CA ALA A 278 -1.32 20.63 4.93
C ALA A 278 -0.88 19.23 4.51
N ALA A 279 0.41 18.90 4.63
CA ALA A 279 0.91 17.55 4.34
C ALA A 279 0.34 16.52 5.33
N GLY A 280 0.30 16.87 6.62
CA GLY A 280 -0.30 16.01 7.66
C GLY A 280 -1.77 15.70 7.38
N LYS A 281 -2.55 16.69 6.92
CA LYS A 281 -3.95 16.50 6.54
C LYS A 281 -4.10 15.70 5.26
N LEU A 282 -3.23 15.95 4.27
CA LEU A 282 -3.21 15.15 3.05
C LEU A 282 -3.02 13.66 3.37
N PHE A 283 -2.01 13.32 4.18
CA PHE A 283 -1.73 11.94 4.59
C PHE A 283 -2.89 11.30 5.38
N GLU A 284 -3.66 12.10 6.10
CA GLU A 284 -4.82 11.64 6.85
C GLU A 284 -6.01 11.29 5.95
N VAL A 285 -6.24 12.07 4.89
CA VAL A 285 -7.46 11.97 4.09
C VAL A 285 -7.31 11.14 2.81
N MET A 286 -6.08 10.89 2.36
CA MET A 286 -5.83 10.06 1.18
C MET A 286 -6.29 8.62 1.45
N LYS A 287 -7.03 8.07 0.48
CA LYS A 287 -7.52 6.70 0.54
C LYS A 287 -7.54 6.10 -0.87
N LEU A 288 -6.98 4.90 -1.00
CA LEU A 288 -6.93 4.13 -2.23
C LEU A 288 -7.66 2.80 -2.02
N SER A 289 -8.51 2.41 -2.96
CA SER A 289 -9.23 1.15 -2.85
C SER A 289 -8.33 -0.04 -3.18
N ILE A 290 -8.60 -1.18 -2.53
CA ILE A 290 -7.94 -2.47 -2.90
C ILE A 290 -8.13 -2.79 -4.38
N ASN A 291 -9.28 -2.44 -4.97
CA ASN A 291 -9.54 -2.71 -6.38
C ASN A 291 -8.62 -1.89 -7.29
N ASP A 292 -8.35 -0.63 -6.96
CA ASP A 292 -7.41 0.20 -7.72
C ASP A 292 -5.98 -0.34 -7.62
N ILE A 293 -5.55 -0.75 -6.42
CA ILE A 293 -4.23 -1.36 -6.21
C ILE A 293 -4.13 -2.67 -7.01
N ASN A 294 -5.13 -3.55 -6.94
CA ASN A 294 -5.15 -4.78 -7.72
C ASN A 294 -5.14 -4.53 -9.24
N ALA A 295 -5.91 -3.54 -9.71
CA ALA A 295 -5.93 -3.19 -11.14
C ALA A 295 -4.55 -2.73 -11.61
N GLN A 296 -3.86 -1.91 -10.81
CA GLN A 296 -2.50 -1.47 -11.09
C GLN A 296 -1.51 -2.64 -11.06
N ASN A 297 -1.55 -3.47 -10.03
CA ASN A 297 -0.67 -4.63 -9.88
C ASN A 297 -0.83 -5.61 -11.06
N ASN A 298 -2.05 -5.80 -11.55
CA ASN A 298 -2.31 -6.64 -12.72
C ASN A 298 -1.68 -6.07 -14.00
N ARG A 299 -1.70 -4.75 -14.21
CA ARG A 299 -1.00 -4.12 -15.35
C ARG A 299 0.49 -4.36 -15.29
N MET A 300 1.09 -4.19 -14.10
CA MET A 300 2.51 -4.45 -13.90
C MET A 300 2.87 -5.92 -14.20
N ALA A 301 2.05 -6.86 -13.72
CA ALA A 301 2.24 -8.29 -14.00
C ALA A 301 2.06 -8.65 -15.49
N GLN A 302 1.38 -7.83 -16.27
CA GLN A 302 1.22 -7.95 -17.72
C GLN A 302 2.34 -7.27 -18.51
N GLY A 303 3.33 -6.69 -17.84
CA GLY A 303 4.53 -6.11 -18.44
C GLY A 303 4.56 -4.58 -18.49
N GLU A 304 3.50 -3.88 -18.02
CA GLU A 304 3.48 -2.42 -17.89
C GLU A 304 4.11 -2.00 -16.53
N ASN A 305 5.41 -2.29 -16.36
CA ASN A 305 6.10 -2.19 -15.05
C ASN A 305 7.32 -1.24 -15.06
N THR A 306 7.55 -0.52 -16.13
CA THR A 306 8.59 0.52 -16.16
C THR A 306 8.16 1.74 -15.34
N ALA A 307 9.11 2.56 -14.89
CA ALA A 307 8.79 3.83 -14.20
C ALA A 307 7.85 4.72 -15.03
N ALA A 308 8.06 4.81 -16.35
CA ALA A 308 7.20 5.57 -17.25
C ALA A 308 5.77 5.00 -17.32
N ASP A 309 5.62 3.67 -17.30
CA ASP A 309 4.30 3.03 -17.27
C ASP A 309 3.58 3.38 -15.96
N ILE A 310 4.25 3.27 -14.83
CA ILE A 310 3.66 3.53 -13.52
C ILE A 310 3.24 5.00 -13.41
N THR A 311 4.08 5.94 -13.84
CA THR A 311 3.74 7.36 -13.88
C THR A 311 2.51 7.61 -14.76
N ARG A 312 2.44 7.02 -15.96
CA ARG A 312 1.26 7.08 -16.84
C ARG A 312 0.00 6.54 -16.15
N HIS A 313 0.12 5.43 -15.42
CA HIS A 313 -1.00 4.84 -14.67
C HIS A 313 -1.45 5.75 -13.54
N THR A 314 -0.52 6.35 -12.82
CA THR A 314 -0.80 7.31 -11.74
C THR A 314 -1.56 8.53 -12.26
N GLU A 315 -1.10 9.12 -13.36
CA GLU A 315 -1.77 10.25 -14.02
C GLU A 315 -3.15 9.85 -14.56
N GLY A 316 -3.26 8.64 -15.14
CA GLY A 316 -4.54 8.08 -15.59
C GLY A 316 -5.53 7.88 -14.45
N TRP A 317 -5.06 7.38 -13.30
CA TRP A 317 -5.89 7.23 -12.11
C TRP A 317 -6.37 8.59 -11.59
N ILE A 318 -5.48 9.58 -11.47
CA ILE A 318 -5.82 10.94 -11.03
C ILE A 318 -6.90 11.52 -11.95
N LYS A 319 -6.72 11.43 -13.27
CA LYS A 319 -7.70 11.92 -14.25
C LYS A 319 -9.07 11.24 -14.09
N ALA A 320 -9.09 9.93 -13.87
CA ALA A 320 -10.33 9.17 -13.67
C ALA A 320 -11.02 9.49 -12.34
N HIS A 321 -10.25 9.90 -11.32
CA HIS A 321 -10.71 10.20 -9.97
C HIS A 321 -10.50 11.67 -9.57
N GLN A 322 -10.50 12.59 -10.55
CA GLN A 322 -10.16 14.00 -10.37
C GLN A 322 -10.91 14.66 -9.20
N LYS A 323 -12.21 14.40 -9.08
CA LYS A 323 -13.03 14.92 -7.99
C LYS A 323 -12.50 14.50 -6.60
N THR A 324 -12.11 13.25 -6.45
CA THR A 324 -11.55 12.73 -5.18
C THR A 324 -10.19 13.36 -4.90
N PHE A 325 -9.34 13.45 -5.91
CA PHE A 325 -8.03 14.06 -5.81
C PHE A 325 -8.14 15.54 -5.40
N ASP A 326 -9.02 16.31 -6.05
CA ASP A 326 -9.28 17.73 -5.71
C ASP A 326 -9.84 17.88 -4.29
N GLN A 327 -10.67 16.97 -3.82
CA GLN A 327 -11.17 16.96 -2.45
C GLN A 327 -10.04 16.78 -1.43
N TRP A 328 -9.07 15.90 -1.67
CA TRP A 328 -7.90 15.75 -0.82
C TRP A 328 -7.08 17.04 -0.76
N LEU A 329 -6.81 17.64 -1.90
CA LEU A 329 -6.07 18.91 -1.99
C LEU A 329 -6.79 20.04 -1.27
N ALA A 330 -8.11 20.16 -1.45
CA ALA A 330 -8.91 21.19 -0.79
C ALA A 330 -8.86 21.05 0.75
N GLN A 331 -8.98 19.83 1.27
CA GLN A 331 -8.88 19.57 2.71
C GLN A 331 -7.47 19.86 3.24
N ALA A 332 -6.42 19.49 2.48
CA ALA A 332 -5.05 19.77 2.84
C ALA A 332 -4.77 21.29 2.89
N ARG A 333 -5.21 22.05 1.87
CA ARG A 333 -5.08 23.52 1.82
C ARG A 333 -5.83 24.20 2.97
N ALA A 334 -7.00 23.69 3.33
CA ALA A 334 -7.78 24.24 4.44
C ALA A 334 -7.07 24.07 5.79
N ALA A 335 -6.28 23.00 5.96
CA ALA A 335 -5.52 22.77 7.17
C ALA A 335 -4.24 23.62 7.30
N ALA A 336 -3.81 24.25 6.22
CA ALA A 336 -2.65 25.17 6.22
C ALA A 336 -2.94 26.56 6.81
N LYS A 337 -4.22 26.87 7.07
CA LYS A 337 -4.68 28.12 7.65
C LYS A 337 -4.68 28.02 9.18
#